data_fd117848016f08215367ac9ab785f910
#
_entry.id   fd117848016f08215367ac9ab785f910
#
_cell.length_a   1.000
_cell.length_b   1.000
_cell.length_c   1.000
_cell.angle_alpha   90.00
_cell.angle_beta   90.00
_cell.angle_gamma   90.00
#
_symmetry.space_group_name_H-M   'P 1'
#
loop_
_entity.id
_entity.type
_entity.pdbx_description
1 polymer ?
#
loop_
_entity_poly.entity_id
_entity_poly.type
_entity_poly.pdbx_seq_one_letter_code
_entity_poly.pdbx_strand_id
1 'polypeptide(L)'
;TVRGKALVLPSSIVVAPGAQTQSTVQLTEPAPAGGLTVNLATASNATATVPASVSVPAGVSQASFNVNGIALGTTQLTASASGYQGTQTTVRVDAISLDLEPVGNLVLNVDQSLTRRVQLSKAAPAGGVKVQVAIENTATASVTPAEVTVPEGQVFGLVPLTIKGLAVGQTKLN
;
A
#
# COMPACT_ATOMS: atom_id res chain seq x y z
N THR A 1 12.64 -24.97 31.45
CA THR A 1 11.64 -24.90 30.39
C THR A 1 12.37 -24.75 29.06
N VAL A 2 12.41 -25.80 28.24
CA VAL A 2 12.95 -25.74 26.88
C VAL A 2 11.97 -24.88 26.07
N ARG A 3 12.36 -23.67 25.70
CA ARG A 3 11.59 -22.86 24.75
C ARG A 3 11.67 -23.54 23.39
N GLY A 4 10.54 -23.97 22.87
CA GLY A 4 10.47 -24.55 21.51
C GLY A 4 10.88 -23.48 20.46
N LYS A 5 11.56 -23.91 19.41
CA LYS A 5 11.85 -23.07 18.25
C LYS A 5 10.54 -22.65 17.60
N ALA A 6 10.37 -21.39 17.30
CA ALA A 6 9.16 -20.83 16.74
C ALA A 6 9.45 -19.85 15.59
N LEU A 7 8.50 -19.77 14.67
CA LEU A 7 8.45 -18.70 13.66
C LEU A 7 7.64 -17.53 14.19
N VAL A 8 7.99 -16.33 13.78
CA VAL A 8 7.29 -15.09 14.13
C VAL A 8 7.03 -14.30 12.85
N LEU A 9 5.79 -13.88 12.65
CA LEU A 9 5.36 -12.95 11.61
C LEU A 9 4.93 -11.62 12.25
N PRO A 10 4.90 -10.51 11.50
CA PRO A 10 4.29 -9.28 11.98
C PRO A 10 2.84 -9.50 12.42
N SER A 11 2.33 -8.69 13.33
CA SER A 11 0.95 -8.80 13.86
C SER A 11 -0.12 -8.65 12.77
N SER A 12 0.17 -7.85 11.74
CA SER A 12 -0.63 -7.70 10.53
C SER A 12 0.20 -7.21 9.37
N ILE A 13 -0.24 -7.46 8.15
CA ILE A 13 0.34 -6.96 6.91
C ILE A 13 -0.75 -6.24 6.14
N VAL A 14 -0.48 -5.01 5.68
CA VAL A 14 -1.43 -4.22 4.89
C VAL A 14 -0.79 -3.90 3.55
N VAL A 15 -1.53 -4.15 2.47
CA VAL A 15 -1.10 -3.89 1.10
C VAL A 15 -2.27 -3.32 0.30
N ALA A 16 -2.01 -2.59 -0.78
CA ALA A 16 -3.06 -2.13 -1.69
C ALA A 16 -3.28 -3.14 -2.84
N PRO A 17 -4.45 -3.14 -3.48
CA PRO A 17 -4.67 -3.94 -4.70
C PRO A 17 -3.65 -3.57 -5.78
N GLY A 18 -3.07 -4.57 -6.43
CA GLY A 18 -2.02 -4.38 -7.45
C GLY A 18 -0.66 -3.94 -6.90
N ALA A 19 -0.53 -3.70 -5.59
CA ALA A 19 0.72 -3.33 -4.94
C ALA A 19 1.43 -4.54 -4.34
N GLN A 20 2.73 -4.33 -4.05
CA GLN A 20 3.57 -5.28 -3.34
C GLN A 20 4.11 -4.62 -2.07
N THR A 21 4.15 -5.36 -0.97
CA THR A 21 4.83 -4.93 0.26
C THR A 21 5.80 -6.00 0.73
N GLN A 22 6.95 -5.57 1.22
CA GLN A 22 7.93 -6.49 1.81
C GLN A 22 7.54 -6.79 3.27
N SER A 23 7.63 -8.06 3.64
CA SER A 23 7.45 -8.56 5.00
C SER A 23 8.60 -9.47 5.40
N THR A 24 8.70 -9.81 6.67
CA THR A 24 9.77 -10.67 7.19
C THR A 24 9.19 -11.79 8.05
N VAL A 25 9.77 -12.97 7.93
CA VAL A 25 9.62 -14.04 8.92
C VAL A 25 10.85 -14.04 9.81
N GLN A 26 10.64 -14.10 11.12
CA GLN A 26 11.70 -14.19 12.11
C GLN A 26 11.71 -15.57 12.78
N LEU A 27 12.87 -16.00 13.19
CA LEU A 27 13.09 -17.22 13.95
C LEU A 27 13.48 -16.83 15.40
N THR A 28 12.95 -17.55 16.39
CA THR A 28 13.36 -17.37 17.79
C THR A 28 14.78 -17.83 18.08
N GLU A 29 15.34 -18.65 17.18
CA GLU A 29 16.75 -19.10 17.21
C GLU A 29 17.32 -19.05 15.77
N PRO A 30 18.62 -18.79 15.59
CA PRO A 30 19.23 -18.80 14.26
C PRO A 30 19.00 -20.10 13.51
N ALA A 31 18.87 -20.03 12.17
CA ALA A 31 18.73 -21.19 11.32
C ALA A 31 19.90 -22.16 11.48
N PRO A 32 19.66 -23.49 11.48
CA PRO A 32 20.69 -24.51 11.64
C PRO A 32 21.70 -24.51 10.48
N ALA A 33 22.80 -25.24 10.67
CA ALA A 33 23.74 -25.53 9.59
C ALA A 33 23.00 -26.16 8.40
N GLY A 34 23.14 -25.56 7.22
CA GLY A 34 22.36 -25.90 6.02
C GLY A 34 21.17 -24.97 5.75
N GLY A 35 20.87 -24.04 6.67
CA GLY A 35 19.76 -23.10 6.53
C GLY A 35 18.41 -23.70 6.88
N LEU A 36 17.34 -22.95 6.67
CA LEU A 36 15.97 -23.35 6.93
C LEU A 36 15.05 -22.86 5.80
N THR A 37 14.27 -23.77 5.23
CA THR A 37 13.20 -23.39 4.30
C THR A 37 11.91 -23.20 5.09
N VAL A 38 11.33 -22.02 5.00
CA VAL A 38 10.02 -21.66 5.57
C VAL A 38 8.99 -21.68 4.47
N ASN A 39 7.98 -22.53 4.57
CA ASN A 39 6.85 -22.58 3.66
C ASN A 39 5.85 -21.49 4.04
N LEU A 40 5.34 -20.79 3.03
CA LEU A 40 4.36 -19.71 3.17
C LEU A 40 3.13 -20.04 2.35
N ALA A 41 1.95 -19.77 2.90
CA ALA A 41 0.68 -19.93 2.18
C ALA A 41 -0.35 -18.92 2.64
N THR A 42 -1.12 -18.38 1.69
CA THR A 42 -2.31 -17.58 1.98
C THR A 42 -3.57 -18.44 1.89
N ALA A 43 -4.52 -18.22 2.76
CA ALA A 43 -5.80 -18.93 2.74
C ALA A 43 -6.65 -18.59 1.49
N SER A 44 -6.44 -17.40 0.91
CA SER A 44 -7.08 -16.95 -0.33
C SER A 44 -6.08 -16.26 -1.24
N ASN A 45 -5.66 -16.95 -2.29
CA ASN A 45 -4.82 -16.36 -3.35
C ASN A 45 -5.58 -15.32 -4.20
N ALA A 46 -6.90 -15.32 -4.16
CA ALA A 46 -7.71 -14.29 -4.81
C ALA A 46 -7.61 -12.93 -4.09
N THR A 47 -7.27 -12.90 -2.79
CA THR A 47 -7.10 -11.69 -2.01
C THR A 47 -5.66 -11.22 -1.98
N ALA A 48 -4.71 -12.12 -1.65
CA ALA A 48 -3.28 -11.81 -1.64
C ALA A 48 -2.46 -13.06 -1.95
N THR A 49 -1.27 -12.87 -2.51
CA THR A 49 -0.32 -13.95 -2.81
C THR A 49 1.04 -13.69 -2.17
N VAL A 50 1.74 -14.78 -1.86
CA VAL A 50 3.12 -14.81 -1.36
C VAL A 50 3.92 -15.86 -2.14
N PRO A 51 5.26 -15.83 -2.13
CA PRO A 51 6.05 -16.97 -2.61
C PRO A 51 5.73 -18.22 -1.79
N ALA A 52 5.79 -19.39 -2.41
CA ALA A 52 5.50 -20.66 -1.74
C ALA A 52 6.46 -20.96 -0.57
N SER A 53 7.68 -20.42 -0.63
CA SER A 53 8.67 -20.57 0.43
C SER A 53 9.70 -19.45 0.41
N VAL A 54 10.38 -19.27 1.53
CA VAL A 54 11.55 -18.39 1.68
C VAL A 54 12.66 -19.16 2.40
N SER A 55 13.91 -18.97 1.97
CA SER A 55 15.08 -19.58 2.59
C SER A 55 15.71 -18.64 3.61
N VAL A 56 15.95 -19.13 4.82
CA VAL A 56 16.73 -18.46 5.86
C VAL A 56 18.13 -19.08 5.87
N PRO A 57 19.19 -18.34 5.55
CA PRO A 57 20.56 -18.87 5.55
C PRO A 57 20.98 -19.35 6.93
N ALA A 58 21.95 -20.29 6.96
CA ALA A 58 22.52 -20.80 8.22
C ALA A 58 23.05 -19.65 9.11
N GLY A 59 22.72 -19.71 10.40
CA GLY A 59 23.13 -18.71 11.37
C GLY A 59 22.33 -17.39 11.33
N VAL A 60 21.40 -17.22 10.38
CA VAL A 60 20.53 -16.04 10.26
C VAL A 60 19.19 -16.33 10.94
N SER A 61 18.58 -15.28 11.53
CA SER A 61 17.32 -15.39 12.27
C SER A 61 16.14 -14.77 11.57
N GLN A 62 16.27 -14.34 10.31
CA GLN A 62 15.15 -13.74 9.54
C GLN A 62 15.34 -13.88 8.04
N ALA A 63 14.25 -13.84 7.31
CA ALA A 63 14.24 -13.69 5.87
C ALA A 63 13.07 -12.82 5.42
N SER A 64 13.28 -12.05 4.35
CA SER A 64 12.25 -11.19 3.77
C SER A 64 11.55 -11.89 2.63
N PHE A 65 10.28 -11.59 2.45
CA PHE A 65 9.45 -12.05 1.34
C PHE A 65 8.46 -10.96 0.94
N ASN A 66 7.95 -11.05 -0.28
CA ASN A 66 6.98 -10.09 -0.79
C ASN A 66 5.56 -10.61 -0.65
N VAL A 67 4.65 -9.71 -0.29
CA VAL A 67 3.20 -9.95 -0.26
C VAL A 67 2.56 -9.09 -1.34
N ASN A 68 1.86 -9.72 -2.28
CA ASN A 68 1.16 -9.03 -3.36
C ASN A 68 -0.33 -8.93 -3.04
N GLY A 69 -0.89 -7.72 -3.05
CA GLY A 69 -2.32 -7.49 -2.95
C GLY A 69 -3.01 -7.74 -4.29
N ILE A 70 -4.06 -8.55 -4.32
CA ILE A 70 -4.81 -8.88 -5.53
C ILE A 70 -6.16 -8.17 -5.55
N ALA A 71 -7.01 -8.45 -4.56
CA ALA A 71 -8.34 -7.85 -4.45
C ALA A 71 -8.61 -7.42 -3.01
N LEU A 72 -9.49 -6.43 -2.84
CA LEU A 72 -9.91 -5.94 -1.53
C LEU A 72 -10.41 -7.08 -0.64
N GLY A 73 -10.00 -7.08 0.61
CA GLY A 73 -10.42 -8.07 1.58
C GLY A 73 -9.35 -8.44 2.59
N THR A 74 -9.58 -9.54 3.27
CA THR A 74 -8.70 -10.04 4.33
C THR A 74 -8.45 -11.52 4.12
N THR A 75 -7.20 -11.96 4.28
CA THR A 75 -6.81 -13.38 4.24
C THR A 75 -5.80 -13.69 5.34
N GLN A 76 -5.65 -14.96 5.68
CA GLN A 76 -4.63 -15.43 6.62
C GLN A 76 -3.39 -15.87 5.85
N LEU A 77 -2.22 -15.43 6.31
CA LEU A 77 -0.92 -15.92 5.90
C LEU A 77 -0.39 -16.85 6.97
N THR A 78 -0.03 -18.06 6.60
CA THR A 78 0.60 -19.06 7.47
C THR A 78 2.06 -19.24 7.09
N ALA A 79 2.91 -19.44 8.09
CA ALA A 79 4.30 -19.81 7.93
C ALA A 79 4.58 -21.09 8.70
N SER A 80 5.25 -22.05 8.06
CA SER A 80 5.61 -23.34 8.67
C SER A 80 7.01 -23.77 8.25
N ALA A 81 7.72 -24.44 9.15
CA ALA A 81 9.03 -25.03 8.87
C ALA A 81 9.25 -26.26 9.74
N SER A 82 10.04 -27.22 9.24
CA SER A 82 10.35 -28.45 9.99
C SER A 82 11.13 -28.13 11.27
N GLY A 83 10.68 -28.65 12.40
CA GLY A 83 11.29 -28.45 13.72
C GLY A 83 10.99 -27.09 14.38
N TYR A 84 10.12 -26.26 13.79
CA TYR A 84 9.67 -24.99 14.34
C TYR A 84 8.16 -24.97 14.52
N GLN A 85 7.71 -24.32 15.59
CA GLN A 85 6.29 -24.00 15.74
C GLN A 85 5.88 -23.00 14.67
N GLY A 86 4.86 -23.34 13.89
CA GLY A 86 4.29 -22.48 12.85
C GLY A 86 3.58 -21.27 13.44
N THR A 87 3.35 -20.26 12.61
CA THR A 87 2.66 -19.02 12.97
C THR A 87 1.74 -18.57 11.84
N GLN A 88 0.82 -17.68 12.17
CA GLN A 88 -0.05 -17.05 11.19
C GLN A 88 -0.23 -15.56 11.46
N THR A 89 -0.54 -14.81 10.42
CA THR A 89 -0.87 -13.38 10.51
C THR A 89 -1.98 -13.01 9.54
N THR A 90 -2.64 -11.92 9.82
CA THR A 90 -3.68 -11.36 8.94
C THR A 90 -3.07 -10.47 7.87
N VAL A 91 -3.39 -10.74 6.62
CA VAL A 91 -3.11 -9.87 5.48
C VAL A 91 -4.39 -9.14 5.10
N ARG A 92 -4.35 -7.80 5.09
CA ARG A 92 -5.43 -6.94 4.65
C ARG A 92 -5.06 -6.26 3.35
N VAL A 93 -5.95 -6.38 2.37
CA VAL A 93 -5.84 -5.65 1.11
C VAL A 93 -6.88 -4.53 1.13
N ASP A 94 -6.40 -3.32 1.40
CA ASP A 94 -7.24 -2.12 1.57
C ASP A 94 -7.11 -1.20 0.36
N ALA A 95 -8.21 -0.55 -0.01
CA ALA A 95 -8.20 0.48 -1.05
C ALA A 95 -7.23 1.62 -0.70
N ILE A 96 -6.66 2.21 -1.73
CA ILE A 96 -5.98 3.49 -1.63
C ILE A 96 -7.07 4.56 -1.79
N SER A 97 -7.27 5.39 -0.77
CA SER A 97 -8.10 6.59 -0.90
C SER A 97 -7.26 7.76 -1.42
N LEU A 98 -7.94 8.66 -2.09
CA LEU A 98 -7.35 9.87 -2.66
C LEU A 98 -7.93 11.07 -1.93
N ASP A 99 -7.09 12.05 -1.65
CA ASP A 99 -7.45 13.32 -1.05
C ASP A 99 -6.72 14.49 -1.70
N LEU A 100 -7.14 15.70 -1.41
CA LEU A 100 -6.45 16.92 -1.85
C LEU A 100 -5.91 17.66 -0.62
N GLU A 101 -4.61 17.90 -0.60
CA GLU A 101 -3.95 18.66 0.46
C GLU A 101 -3.77 20.14 0.10
N PRO A 102 -4.12 21.05 1.03
CA PRO A 102 -4.82 20.87 2.30
C PRO A 102 -6.28 20.46 2.12
N VAL A 103 -6.77 19.60 3.03
CA VAL A 103 -8.14 19.05 3.02
C VAL A 103 -9.14 20.17 3.33
N GLY A 104 -10.32 20.13 2.71
CA GLY A 104 -11.45 21.02 3.02
C GLY A 104 -12.10 21.62 1.79
N ASN A 105 -13.20 22.32 2.03
CA ASN A 105 -13.91 23.04 0.99
C ASN A 105 -13.04 24.16 0.41
N LEU A 106 -13.10 24.33 -0.91
CA LEU A 106 -12.40 25.39 -1.61
C LEU A 106 -13.34 26.58 -1.77
N VAL A 107 -12.89 27.74 -1.30
CA VAL A 107 -13.57 29.02 -1.55
C VAL A 107 -12.61 29.91 -2.31
N LEU A 108 -13.02 30.33 -3.50
CA LEU A 108 -12.24 31.15 -4.41
C LEU A 108 -13.06 32.38 -4.83
N ASN A 109 -12.42 33.53 -4.85
CA ASN A 109 -12.98 34.68 -5.56
C ASN A 109 -12.77 34.51 -7.07
N VAL A 110 -13.52 35.27 -7.86
CA VAL A 110 -13.30 35.33 -9.31
C VAL A 110 -11.87 35.79 -9.58
N ASP A 111 -11.21 35.13 -10.54
CA ASP A 111 -9.80 35.30 -10.89
C ASP A 111 -8.76 34.89 -9.83
N GLN A 112 -9.20 34.46 -8.66
CA GLN A 112 -8.29 33.90 -7.67
C GLN A 112 -7.88 32.47 -8.05
N SER A 113 -6.62 32.15 -7.80
CA SER A 113 -6.08 30.80 -7.96
C SER A 113 -5.66 30.21 -6.62
N LEU A 114 -5.88 28.92 -6.45
CA LEU A 114 -5.48 28.17 -5.28
C LEU A 114 -4.77 26.88 -5.71
N THR A 115 -3.74 26.53 -4.97
CA THR A 115 -2.97 25.30 -5.21
C THR A 115 -3.38 24.19 -4.26
N ARG A 116 -3.47 22.96 -4.78
CA ARG A 116 -3.70 21.73 -4.01
C ARG A 116 -2.77 20.63 -4.50
N ARG A 117 -2.44 19.68 -3.63
CA ARG A 117 -1.67 18.50 -3.99
C ARG A 117 -2.56 17.28 -3.90
N VAL A 118 -2.43 16.38 -4.87
CA VAL A 118 -3.02 15.06 -4.80
C VAL A 118 -2.26 14.25 -3.78
N GLN A 119 -2.97 13.65 -2.83
CA GLN A 119 -2.42 12.77 -1.80
C GLN A 119 -3.15 11.42 -1.80
N LEU A 120 -2.37 10.35 -1.76
CA LEU A 120 -2.87 9.01 -1.53
C LEU A 120 -2.76 8.64 -0.05
N SER A 121 -3.69 7.86 0.46
CA SER A 121 -3.64 7.36 1.85
C SER A 121 -2.52 6.35 2.10
N LYS A 122 -1.92 5.79 1.04
CA LYS A 122 -0.79 4.84 1.05
C LYS A 122 0.10 5.12 -0.14
N ALA A 123 1.34 4.60 -0.09
CA ALA A 123 2.26 4.69 -1.21
C ALA A 123 1.66 4.07 -2.49
N ALA A 124 1.90 4.74 -3.61
CA ALA A 124 1.46 4.26 -4.93
C ALA A 124 2.10 2.90 -5.25
N PRO A 125 1.35 1.97 -5.86
CA PRO A 125 1.85 0.67 -6.28
C PRO A 125 2.90 0.78 -7.41
N ALA A 126 3.50 -0.36 -7.76
CA ALA A 126 4.39 -0.46 -8.91
C ALA A 126 3.73 0.10 -10.17
N GLY A 127 4.47 0.94 -10.90
CA GLY A 127 3.96 1.70 -12.04
C GLY A 127 3.30 3.04 -11.70
N GLY A 128 3.12 3.35 -10.40
CA GLY A 128 2.51 4.60 -9.94
C GLY A 128 0.98 4.65 -10.11
N VAL A 129 0.39 5.80 -9.80
CA VAL A 129 -1.05 6.06 -9.95
C VAL A 129 -1.26 7.33 -10.77
N LYS A 130 -2.03 7.25 -11.85
CA LYS A 130 -2.49 8.41 -12.61
C LYS A 130 -3.86 8.84 -12.08
N VAL A 131 -3.96 10.08 -11.67
CA VAL A 131 -5.17 10.70 -11.12
C VAL A 131 -5.70 11.69 -12.13
N GLN A 132 -6.88 11.43 -12.66
CA GLN A 132 -7.63 12.38 -13.49
C GLN A 132 -8.39 13.33 -12.58
N VAL A 133 -8.33 14.62 -12.90
CA VAL A 133 -8.99 15.67 -12.12
C VAL A 133 -9.83 16.53 -13.07
N ALA A 134 -11.08 16.69 -12.74
CA ALA A 134 -12.02 17.47 -13.55
C ALA A 134 -12.89 18.39 -12.69
N ILE A 135 -13.30 19.51 -13.24
CA ILE A 135 -14.32 20.39 -12.67
C ILE A 135 -15.65 20.08 -13.35
N GLU A 136 -16.70 19.87 -12.56
CA GLU A 136 -18.04 19.55 -13.06
C GLU A 136 -18.63 20.71 -13.89
N ASN A 137 -18.47 21.93 -13.43
CA ASN A 137 -18.90 23.15 -14.15
C ASN A 137 -17.69 24.01 -14.50
N THR A 138 -17.19 23.85 -15.73
CA THR A 138 -16.02 24.58 -16.24
C THR A 138 -16.27 26.07 -16.50
N ALA A 139 -17.52 26.54 -16.47
CA ALA A 139 -17.82 27.97 -16.50
C ALA A 139 -17.57 28.64 -15.14
N THR A 140 -17.64 27.89 -14.03
CA THR A 140 -17.45 28.43 -12.67
C THR A 140 -15.99 28.36 -12.21
N ALA A 141 -15.28 27.32 -12.57
CA ALA A 141 -13.87 27.13 -12.21
C ALA A 141 -13.11 26.31 -13.24
N SER A 142 -11.78 26.39 -13.20
CA SER A 142 -10.88 25.51 -13.97
C SER A 142 -9.87 24.83 -13.06
N VAL A 143 -9.33 23.71 -13.53
CA VAL A 143 -8.23 22.98 -12.85
C VAL A 143 -7.14 22.64 -13.85
N THR A 144 -5.89 22.79 -13.44
CA THR A 144 -4.71 22.50 -14.26
C THR A 144 -3.60 21.95 -13.36
N PRO A 145 -2.93 20.85 -13.76
CA PRO A 145 -3.22 19.98 -14.90
C PRO A 145 -4.47 19.10 -14.67
N ALA A 146 -5.04 18.56 -15.73
CA ALA A 146 -6.17 17.63 -15.66
C ALA A 146 -5.75 16.20 -15.28
N GLU A 147 -4.46 15.88 -15.33
CA GLU A 147 -3.90 14.60 -14.90
C GLU A 147 -2.67 14.83 -14.01
N VAL A 148 -2.61 14.16 -12.88
CA VAL A 148 -1.46 14.15 -11.98
C VAL A 148 -0.98 12.72 -11.76
N THR A 149 0.30 12.48 -11.93
CA THR A 149 0.92 11.18 -11.61
C THR A 149 1.49 11.19 -10.20
N VAL A 150 1.12 10.18 -9.41
CA VAL A 150 1.78 9.85 -8.14
C VAL A 150 2.76 8.71 -8.45
N PRO A 151 4.08 8.93 -8.36
CA PRO A 151 5.07 7.90 -8.68
C PRO A 151 5.00 6.72 -7.73
N GLU A 152 5.49 5.58 -8.19
CA GLU A 152 5.68 4.39 -7.36
C GLU A 152 6.37 4.72 -6.03
N GLY A 153 5.85 4.16 -4.94
CA GLY A 153 6.36 4.36 -3.60
C GLY A 153 6.09 5.74 -2.97
N GLN A 154 5.53 6.70 -3.74
CA GLN A 154 5.19 8.02 -3.24
C GLN A 154 3.72 8.11 -2.83
N VAL A 155 3.41 9.08 -1.95
CA VAL A 155 2.03 9.38 -1.54
C VAL A 155 1.52 10.69 -2.15
N PHE A 156 2.40 11.52 -2.70
CA PHE A 156 2.04 12.82 -3.29
C PHE A 156 2.25 12.85 -4.79
N GLY A 157 1.35 13.56 -5.49
CA GLY A 157 1.51 13.87 -6.91
C GLY A 157 2.77 14.70 -7.19
N LEU A 158 3.38 14.46 -8.37
CA LEU A 158 4.58 15.14 -8.82
C LEU A 158 4.40 16.65 -8.92
N VAL A 159 3.23 17.08 -9.38
CA VAL A 159 2.90 18.49 -9.60
C VAL A 159 1.65 18.89 -8.82
N PRO A 160 1.58 20.10 -8.29
CA PRO A 160 0.37 20.59 -7.67
C PRO A 160 -0.71 20.88 -8.72
N LEU A 161 -1.97 20.79 -8.30
CA LEU A 161 -3.12 21.29 -9.03
C LEU A 161 -3.27 22.78 -8.78
N THR A 162 -3.51 23.54 -9.83
CA THR A 162 -3.94 24.94 -9.73
C THR A 162 -5.43 25.01 -10.08
N ILE A 163 -6.24 25.49 -9.14
CA ILE A 163 -7.68 25.67 -9.30
C ILE A 163 -7.95 27.17 -9.35
N LYS A 164 -8.60 27.63 -10.42
CA LYS A 164 -8.93 29.05 -10.64
C LYS A 164 -10.42 29.27 -10.67
N GLY A 165 -10.92 30.25 -9.90
CA GLY A 165 -12.31 30.73 -9.97
C GLY A 165 -12.52 31.57 -11.22
N LEU A 166 -13.58 31.29 -12.00
CA LEU A 166 -13.90 31.98 -13.25
C LEU A 166 -15.18 32.82 -13.13
N ALA A 167 -16.16 32.33 -12.38
CA ALA A 167 -17.42 33.03 -12.17
C ALA A 167 -17.99 32.67 -10.80
N VAL A 168 -18.94 33.48 -10.31
CA VAL A 168 -19.67 33.21 -9.08
C VAL A 168 -20.56 31.98 -9.27
N GLY A 169 -20.46 31.02 -8.36
CA GLY A 169 -21.24 29.79 -8.38
C GLY A 169 -20.61 28.70 -7.51
N GLN A 170 -21.16 27.51 -7.59
CA GLN A 170 -20.63 26.32 -6.95
C GLN A 170 -20.35 25.23 -7.98
N THR A 171 -19.30 24.47 -7.78
CA THR A 171 -18.95 23.34 -8.63
C THR A 171 -18.24 22.28 -7.79
N LYS A 172 -18.15 21.06 -8.33
CA LYS A 172 -17.39 19.97 -7.70
C LYS A 172 -16.12 19.72 -8.47
N LEU A 173 -15.11 19.32 -7.74
CA LEU A 173 -13.89 18.72 -8.25
C LEU A 173 -14.04 17.20 -8.12
N ASN A 174 -13.86 16.48 -9.23
CA ASN A 174 -13.98 15.02 -9.34
C ASN A 174 -12.62 14.42 -9.68
#